data_b2c021bad92c478c27e3f5097f477153
#
_entry.id   b2c021bad92c478c27e3f5097f477153
#
_cell.length_a   1.000
_cell.length_b   1.000
_cell.length_c   1.000
_cell.angle_alpha   90.00
_cell.angle_beta   90.00
_cell.angle_gamma   90.00
#
_symmetry.space_group_name_H-M   'P 1'
#
loop_
_entity.id
_entity.type
_entity.pdbx_description
1 polymer ?
#
loop_
_entity_poly.entity_id
_entity_poly.type
_entity_poly.pdbx_seq_one_letter_code
_entity_poly.pdbx_strand_id
1 'polypeptide(L)'
;MEKYIVTSYEHPDLDGISSMYAYSEYLNKTGKESRYYVRENIKTEPHIVCGMFGIELDSVNEIEKDANIVLVDSNNPKLVPFVDASRIVEVIDHHRLREKLSENVILENEEIGAAATLVADRFRKNNIPISRNSAILLYYGIMSNSFALKSSNTSQRDIEVAKWLEEQCKEISKEKIKEIFRAKSIFKAPLKDEVEAVIPLKCGDIRMTVGQLEIVDAEKFIAEKKEELIEVCTYLIGRFKYDCLIINIIDTIGGYSILFSPNENTDKFIKDKFGYEIKNNIYVNSKLVQRKEIIKSLNLMLANKK
;
A
#
# COMPACT_ATOMS: atom_id res chain seq x y z
N MET A 1 10.55 -4.01 33.12
CA MET A 1 11.10 -3.99 31.73
C MET A 1 10.25 -3.02 30.95
N GLU A 2 10.84 -2.21 30.08
CA GLU A 2 10.04 -1.32 29.23
C GLU A 2 9.24 -2.15 28.23
N LYS A 3 7.94 -1.85 28.13
CA LYS A 3 7.03 -2.53 27.22
C LYS A 3 6.86 -1.73 25.94
N TYR A 4 6.74 -2.42 24.82
CA TYR A 4 6.58 -1.85 23.49
C TYR A 4 5.35 -2.43 22.80
N ILE A 5 4.56 -1.57 22.21
CA ILE A 5 3.47 -1.96 21.28
C ILE A 5 3.80 -1.46 19.90
N VAL A 6 3.93 -2.40 18.96
CA VAL A 6 4.11 -2.08 17.54
C VAL A 6 2.74 -1.96 16.89
N THR A 7 2.47 -0.87 16.19
CA THR A 7 1.19 -0.64 15.52
C THR A 7 1.37 0.13 14.20
N SER A 8 0.30 0.22 13.42
CA SER A 8 0.23 0.93 12.15
C SER A 8 -1.07 1.74 12.07
N TYR A 9 -1.41 2.28 10.91
CA TYR A 9 -2.66 3.00 10.67
C TYR A 9 -3.92 2.11 10.81
N GLU A 10 -5.10 2.72 10.77
CA GLU A 10 -6.38 2.11 11.17
C GLU A 10 -6.79 0.85 10.36
N HIS A 11 -6.45 0.81 9.07
CA HIS A 11 -6.77 -0.31 8.17
C HIS A 11 -5.51 -0.78 7.45
N PRO A 12 -4.56 -1.43 8.17
CA PRO A 12 -3.28 -1.78 7.61
C PRO A 12 -3.42 -2.79 6.47
N ASP A 13 -2.62 -2.58 5.43
CA ASP A 13 -2.44 -3.57 4.37
C ASP A 13 -1.39 -4.62 4.76
N LEU A 14 -0.96 -5.41 3.79
CA LEU A 14 -0.01 -6.48 4.06
C LEU A 14 1.37 -5.95 4.49
N ASP A 15 1.80 -4.77 4.01
CA ASP A 15 3.04 -4.14 4.44
C ASP A 15 2.98 -3.75 5.92
N GLY A 16 1.91 -3.06 6.33
CA GLY A 16 1.70 -2.69 7.73
C GLY A 16 1.59 -3.91 8.66
N ILE A 17 0.77 -4.92 8.30
CA ILE A 17 0.61 -6.15 9.10
C ILE A 17 1.92 -6.91 9.25
N SER A 18 2.64 -7.14 8.15
CA SER A 18 3.91 -7.87 8.18
C SER A 18 4.97 -7.14 8.99
N SER A 19 5.03 -5.81 8.86
CA SER A 19 5.95 -4.98 9.61
C SER A 19 5.65 -5.00 11.11
N MET A 20 4.38 -4.89 11.53
CA MET A 20 4.00 -4.97 12.94
C MET A 20 4.37 -6.34 13.55
N TYR A 21 3.96 -7.42 12.90
CA TYR A 21 4.22 -8.78 13.36
C TYR A 21 5.72 -9.04 13.54
N ALA A 22 6.49 -8.80 12.49
CA ALA A 22 7.91 -9.10 12.48
C ALA A 22 8.74 -8.14 13.36
N TYR A 23 8.36 -6.85 13.45
CA TYR A 23 9.10 -5.94 14.29
C TYR A 23 8.88 -6.20 15.78
N SER A 24 7.69 -6.64 16.18
CA SER A 24 7.46 -7.13 17.54
C SER A 24 8.36 -8.34 17.87
N GLU A 25 8.51 -9.29 16.94
CA GLU A 25 9.46 -10.39 17.09
C GLU A 25 10.91 -9.89 17.23
N TYR A 26 11.33 -8.94 16.38
CA TYR A 26 12.67 -8.36 16.43
C TYR A 26 12.97 -7.74 17.80
N LEU A 27 12.06 -6.93 18.33
CA LEU A 27 12.19 -6.31 19.64
C LEU A 27 12.34 -7.36 20.75
N ASN A 28 11.50 -8.41 20.75
CA ASN A 28 11.60 -9.50 21.72
C ASN A 28 12.95 -10.21 21.64
N LYS A 29 13.45 -10.49 20.44
CA LYS A 29 14.76 -11.14 20.26
C LYS A 29 15.95 -10.25 20.64
N THR A 30 15.75 -8.94 20.69
CA THR A 30 16.76 -7.97 21.16
C THR A 30 16.61 -7.59 22.63
N GLY A 31 15.81 -8.33 23.40
CA GLY A 31 15.68 -8.20 24.85
C GLY A 31 14.67 -7.16 25.32
N LYS A 32 13.80 -6.69 24.45
CA LYS A 32 12.68 -5.79 24.81
C LYS A 32 11.40 -6.61 24.91
N GLU A 33 10.50 -6.26 25.83
CA GLU A 33 9.17 -6.88 25.92
C GLU A 33 8.25 -6.20 24.90
N SER A 34 7.83 -6.92 23.84
CA SER A 34 7.03 -6.34 22.78
C SER A 34 5.86 -7.23 22.38
N ARG A 35 4.73 -6.57 22.07
CA ARG A 35 3.56 -7.13 21.40
C ARG A 35 3.19 -6.20 20.24
N TYR A 36 2.25 -6.64 19.38
CA TYR A 36 1.71 -5.76 18.36
C TYR A 36 0.19 -5.62 18.51
N TYR A 37 -0.32 -4.48 18.07
CA TYR A 37 -1.74 -4.16 18.11
C TYR A 37 -2.24 -3.83 16.72
N VAL A 38 -3.29 -4.53 16.32
CA VAL A 38 -4.03 -4.29 15.08
C VAL A 38 -5.42 -3.81 15.45
N ARG A 39 -5.78 -2.60 15.00
CA ARG A 39 -7.16 -2.15 15.12
C ARG A 39 -8.04 -2.95 14.15
N GLU A 40 -9.32 -3.10 14.48
CA GLU A 40 -10.31 -3.88 13.72
C GLU A 40 -10.31 -3.54 12.21
N ASN A 41 -10.74 -4.48 11.38
CA ASN A 41 -10.85 -4.39 9.92
C ASN A 41 -9.51 -4.48 9.14
N ILE A 42 -8.79 -5.55 9.36
CA ILE A 42 -7.66 -5.94 8.50
C ILE A 42 -8.15 -6.10 7.06
N LYS A 43 -7.43 -5.55 6.10
CA LYS A 43 -7.72 -5.71 4.66
C LYS A 43 -7.73 -7.19 4.24
N THR A 44 -8.32 -7.48 3.08
CA THR A 44 -8.47 -8.86 2.58
C THR A 44 -7.12 -9.57 2.35
N GLU A 45 -6.12 -8.85 1.87
CA GLU A 45 -4.84 -9.44 1.46
C GLU A 45 -4.04 -10.08 2.61
N PRO A 46 -3.88 -9.48 3.80
CA PRO A 46 -3.29 -10.16 4.95
C PRO A 46 -3.99 -11.47 5.30
N HIS A 47 -5.33 -11.52 5.22
CA HIS A 47 -6.08 -12.76 5.48
C HIS A 47 -5.79 -13.84 4.44
N ILE A 48 -5.60 -13.47 3.16
CA ILE A 48 -5.23 -14.41 2.09
C ILE A 48 -3.87 -15.03 2.41
N VAL A 49 -2.87 -14.19 2.73
CA VAL A 49 -1.51 -14.69 3.02
C VAL A 49 -1.51 -15.53 4.28
N CYS A 50 -2.12 -15.06 5.37
CA CYS A 50 -2.20 -15.82 6.62
C CYS A 50 -2.89 -17.18 6.43
N GLY A 51 -4.01 -17.22 5.71
CA GLY A 51 -4.72 -18.46 5.38
C GLY A 51 -3.90 -19.42 4.52
N MET A 52 -3.17 -18.91 3.53
CA MET A 52 -2.33 -19.71 2.61
C MET A 52 -1.19 -20.40 3.33
N PHE A 53 -0.66 -19.80 4.40
CA PHE A 53 0.52 -20.30 5.12
C PHE A 53 0.21 -20.79 6.53
N GLY A 54 -1.05 -20.80 6.95
CA GLY A 54 -1.45 -21.20 8.31
C GLY A 54 -0.85 -20.30 9.39
N ILE A 55 -0.79 -18.99 9.16
CA ILE A 55 -0.28 -18.01 10.12
C ILE A 55 -1.46 -17.44 10.91
N GLU A 56 -1.37 -17.50 12.23
CA GLU A 56 -2.32 -16.83 13.12
C GLU A 56 -1.78 -15.48 13.55
N LEU A 57 -2.65 -14.47 13.53
CA LEU A 57 -2.32 -13.12 14.00
C LEU A 57 -2.80 -12.99 15.45
N ASP A 58 -1.85 -13.09 16.39
CA ASP A 58 -2.07 -13.04 17.83
C ASP A 58 -1.91 -11.62 18.40
N SER A 59 -2.46 -10.61 17.73
CA SER A 59 -2.41 -9.23 18.20
C SER A 59 -3.08 -9.08 19.56
N VAL A 60 -2.57 -8.13 20.39
CA VAL A 60 -3.27 -7.79 21.63
C VAL A 60 -4.58 -7.07 21.35
N ASN A 61 -5.56 -7.20 22.27
CA ASN A 61 -6.88 -6.59 22.12
C ASN A 61 -6.90 -5.10 22.50
N GLU A 62 -5.90 -4.64 23.25
CA GLU A 62 -5.78 -3.26 23.69
C GLU A 62 -4.32 -2.82 23.84
N ILE A 63 -4.09 -1.52 23.80
CA ILE A 63 -2.78 -0.89 24.01
C ILE A 63 -2.63 -0.57 25.49
N GLU A 64 -1.67 -1.21 26.16
CA GLU A 64 -1.35 -0.92 27.57
C GLU A 64 -0.98 0.57 27.75
N LYS A 65 -1.48 1.18 28.84
CA LYS A 65 -1.36 2.64 29.07
C LYS A 65 0.08 3.15 29.20
N ASP A 66 0.98 2.33 29.69
CA ASP A 66 2.38 2.64 29.96
C ASP A 66 3.36 2.12 28.88
N ALA A 67 2.87 1.45 27.85
CA ALA A 67 3.72 0.94 26.78
C ALA A 67 4.23 2.05 25.87
N ASN A 68 5.49 1.97 25.48
CA ASN A 68 6.08 2.74 24.39
C ASN A 68 5.48 2.29 23.05
N ILE A 69 5.23 3.24 22.16
CA ILE A 69 4.62 2.95 20.86
C ILE A 69 5.67 3.01 19.77
N VAL A 70 5.67 1.99 18.92
CA VAL A 70 6.41 1.98 17.66
C VAL A 70 5.41 2.01 16.51
N LEU A 71 5.54 2.99 15.62
CA LEU A 71 4.77 3.04 14.40
C LEU A 71 5.56 2.41 13.26
N VAL A 72 4.90 1.54 12.50
CA VAL A 72 5.45 0.99 11.27
C VAL A 72 4.51 1.28 10.10
N ASP A 73 5.07 1.47 8.91
CA ASP A 73 4.33 1.77 7.69
C ASP A 73 3.41 3.02 7.80
N SER A 74 3.76 3.91 8.71
CA SER A 74 3.11 5.21 8.89
C SER A 74 4.01 6.17 9.64
N ASN A 75 4.15 7.40 9.16
CA ASN A 75 4.84 8.49 9.84
C ASN A 75 3.88 9.62 10.26
N ASN A 76 2.58 9.39 10.17
CA ASN A 76 1.56 10.39 10.48
C ASN A 76 0.71 9.97 11.69
N PRO A 77 0.95 10.55 12.89
CA PRO A 77 0.17 10.24 14.09
C PRO A 77 -1.34 10.44 13.94
N LYS A 78 -1.78 11.30 13.00
CA LYS A 78 -3.22 11.53 12.74
C LYS A 78 -3.91 10.31 12.12
N LEU A 79 -3.16 9.39 11.52
CA LEU A 79 -3.69 8.14 10.98
C LEU A 79 -3.81 7.04 12.05
N VAL A 80 -3.35 7.32 13.27
CA VAL A 80 -3.40 6.43 14.44
C VAL A 80 -4.08 7.12 15.63
N PRO A 81 -5.32 7.58 15.48
CA PRO A 81 -6.02 8.40 16.50
C PRO A 81 -6.30 7.66 17.81
N PHE A 82 -6.10 6.35 17.83
CA PHE A 82 -6.22 5.48 19.01
C PHE A 82 -4.92 5.40 19.83
N VAL A 83 -3.87 6.12 19.42
CA VAL A 83 -2.57 6.20 20.10
C VAL A 83 -2.34 7.62 20.58
N ASP A 84 -1.86 7.77 21.82
CA ASP A 84 -1.31 9.04 22.28
C ASP A 84 0.05 9.28 21.60
N ALA A 85 0.11 10.33 20.78
CA ALA A 85 1.30 10.67 20.01
C ALA A 85 2.55 10.93 20.88
N SER A 86 2.37 11.34 22.14
CA SER A 86 3.48 11.55 23.08
C SER A 86 4.20 10.27 23.48
N ARG A 87 3.57 9.12 23.26
CA ARG A 87 4.10 7.78 23.57
C ARG A 87 4.86 7.15 22.40
N ILE A 88 4.84 7.79 21.23
CA ILE A 88 5.57 7.30 20.05
C ILE A 88 7.05 7.53 20.28
N VAL A 89 7.83 6.45 20.37
CA VAL A 89 9.28 6.48 20.58
C VAL A 89 10.07 6.11 19.32
N GLU A 90 9.45 5.42 18.37
CA GLU A 90 10.10 5.00 17.14
C GLU A 90 9.10 4.96 15.98
N VAL A 91 9.60 5.31 14.78
CA VAL A 91 8.84 5.25 13.51
C VAL A 91 9.71 4.59 12.45
N ILE A 92 9.18 3.59 11.77
CA ILE A 92 9.79 2.92 10.63
C ILE A 92 8.82 3.01 9.46
N ASP A 93 9.16 3.81 8.44
CA ASP A 93 8.22 4.09 7.35
C ASP A 93 8.94 4.32 6.03
N HIS A 94 8.21 4.16 4.93
CA HIS A 94 8.69 4.39 3.58
C HIS A 94 7.90 5.48 2.83
N HIS A 95 6.90 6.06 3.47
CA HIS A 95 6.14 7.17 2.92
C HIS A 95 6.86 8.49 3.07
N ARG A 96 6.55 9.44 2.18
CA ARG A 96 7.06 10.81 2.31
C ARG A 96 6.67 11.41 3.65
N LEU A 97 7.65 11.93 4.38
CA LEU A 97 7.42 12.63 5.64
C LEU A 97 6.57 13.89 5.40
N ARG A 98 5.44 13.98 6.07
CA ARG A 98 4.49 15.10 5.91
C ARG A 98 4.51 16.09 7.06
N GLU A 99 4.81 15.62 8.26
CA GLU A 99 4.82 16.42 9.49
C GLU A 99 6.11 16.14 10.27
N LYS A 100 6.58 17.14 11.02
CA LYS A 100 7.74 16.96 11.90
C LYS A 100 7.29 16.14 13.10
N LEU A 101 7.97 15.03 13.35
CA LEU A 101 7.83 14.24 14.57
C LEU A 101 8.57 14.92 15.74
N SER A 102 8.28 14.49 16.96
CA SER A 102 9.03 14.92 18.15
C SER A 102 10.51 14.57 17.99
N GLU A 103 11.40 15.41 18.49
CA GLU A 103 12.86 15.23 18.40
C GLU A 103 13.37 13.98 19.15
N ASN A 104 12.56 13.46 20.07
CA ASN A 104 12.88 12.24 20.83
C ASN A 104 12.48 10.95 20.11
N VAL A 105 11.80 11.03 18.95
CA VAL A 105 11.37 9.87 18.18
C VAL A 105 12.53 9.38 17.31
N ILE A 106 12.87 8.10 17.45
CA ILE A 106 13.80 7.43 16.54
C ILE A 106 13.11 7.24 15.20
N LEU A 107 13.61 7.88 14.15
CA LEU A 107 12.99 7.84 12.81
C LEU A 107 13.90 7.10 11.83
N GLU A 108 13.41 6.00 11.27
CA GLU A 108 13.92 5.39 10.03
C GLU A 108 12.85 5.59 8.95
N ASN A 109 13.13 6.51 8.01
CA ASN A 109 12.21 6.82 6.91
C ASN A 109 12.98 6.94 5.60
N GLU A 110 12.73 6.03 4.68
CA GLU A 110 13.36 5.98 3.36
C GLU A 110 12.30 5.76 2.28
N GLU A 111 12.36 6.53 1.18
CA GLU A 111 11.48 6.33 0.02
C GLU A 111 11.90 5.06 -0.76
N ILE A 112 11.44 3.90 -0.33
CA ILE A 112 11.68 2.57 -0.91
C ILE A 112 10.37 1.84 -1.18
N GLY A 113 10.44 0.59 -1.64
CA GLY A 113 9.26 -0.19 -2.03
C GLY A 113 8.28 -0.49 -0.91
N ALA A 114 8.78 -0.79 0.32
CA ALA A 114 7.95 -1.23 1.44
C ALA A 114 8.61 -0.97 2.80
N ALA A 115 7.81 -0.71 3.85
CA ALA A 115 8.29 -0.66 5.24
C ALA A 115 8.80 -2.03 5.70
N ALA A 116 8.20 -3.12 5.20
CA ALA A 116 8.65 -4.49 5.43
C ALA A 116 10.11 -4.71 5.04
N THR A 117 10.63 -3.99 4.04
CA THR A 117 12.04 -4.01 3.67
C THR A 117 12.93 -3.50 4.79
N LEU A 118 12.56 -2.37 5.42
CA LEU A 118 13.32 -1.77 6.53
C LEU A 118 13.34 -2.72 7.72
N VAL A 119 12.20 -3.29 8.06
CA VAL A 119 12.06 -4.24 9.17
C VAL A 119 12.90 -5.51 8.91
N ALA A 120 12.79 -6.12 7.74
CA ALA A 120 13.56 -7.31 7.38
C ALA A 120 15.07 -7.05 7.37
N ASP A 121 15.47 -5.88 6.90
CA ASP A 121 16.89 -5.49 6.85
C ASP A 121 17.52 -5.31 8.24
N ARG A 122 16.72 -4.96 9.26
CA ARG A 122 17.18 -4.94 10.66
C ARG A 122 17.55 -6.34 11.16
N PHE A 123 16.75 -7.37 10.84
CA PHE A 123 17.12 -8.77 11.13
C PHE A 123 18.44 -9.13 10.44
N ARG A 124 18.53 -8.83 9.14
CA ARG A 124 19.71 -9.14 8.31
C ARG A 124 20.98 -8.46 8.84
N LYS A 125 20.95 -7.14 9.03
CA LYS A 125 22.11 -6.34 9.45
C LYS A 125 22.60 -6.64 10.85
N ASN A 126 21.69 -7.01 11.75
CA ASN A 126 22.05 -7.32 13.14
C ASN A 126 22.24 -8.83 13.37
N ASN A 127 22.19 -9.65 12.32
CA ASN A 127 22.33 -11.12 12.39
C ASN A 127 21.33 -11.75 13.40
N ILE A 128 20.12 -11.20 13.51
CA ILE A 128 19.05 -11.75 14.34
C ILE A 128 18.31 -12.82 13.54
N PRO A 129 18.20 -14.06 14.02
CA PRO A 129 17.44 -15.09 13.33
C PRO A 129 15.96 -14.69 13.17
N ILE A 130 15.43 -14.82 11.97
CA ILE A 130 14.03 -14.51 11.68
C ILE A 130 13.18 -15.79 11.75
N SER A 131 11.95 -15.70 12.29
CA SER A 131 11.03 -16.84 12.29
C SER A 131 10.47 -17.09 10.87
N ARG A 132 9.97 -18.33 10.66
CA ARG A 132 9.26 -18.71 9.44
C ARG A 132 8.13 -17.73 9.11
N ASN A 133 7.29 -17.41 10.08
CA ASN A 133 6.11 -16.57 9.86
C ASN A 133 6.50 -15.13 9.51
N SER A 134 7.45 -14.55 10.24
CA SER A 134 7.96 -13.20 9.92
C SER A 134 8.64 -13.15 8.57
N ALA A 135 9.40 -14.16 8.17
CA ALA A 135 10.02 -14.20 6.84
C ALA A 135 8.97 -14.24 5.73
N ILE A 136 7.93 -15.06 5.87
CA ILE A 136 6.81 -15.16 4.92
C ILE A 136 6.07 -13.83 4.84
N LEU A 137 5.63 -13.29 5.97
CA LEU A 137 4.85 -12.05 6.00
C LEU A 137 5.63 -10.88 5.39
N LEU A 138 6.88 -10.67 5.81
CA LEU A 138 7.71 -9.58 5.27
C LEU A 138 7.98 -9.74 3.77
N TYR A 139 8.25 -10.98 3.30
CA TYR A 139 8.44 -11.20 1.87
C TYR A 139 7.21 -10.80 1.07
N TYR A 140 6.03 -11.31 1.44
CA TYR A 140 4.81 -11.00 0.69
C TYR A 140 4.35 -9.55 0.91
N GLY A 141 4.67 -8.91 2.03
CA GLY A 141 4.51 -7.47 2.24
C GLY A 141 5.34 -6.66 1.22
N ILE A 142 6.63 -6.99 1.06
CA ILE A 142 7.49 -6.37 0.06
C ILE A 142 6.94 -6.61 -1.36
N MET A 143 6.62 -7.86 -1.69
CA MET A 143 6.16 -8.23 -3.03
C MET A 143 4.83 -7.59 -3.40
N SER A 144 3.90 -7.48 -2.44
CA SER A 144 2.62 -6.83 -2.67
C SER A 144 2.80 -5.33 -2.91
N ASN A 145 3.47 -4.65 -2.00
CA ASN A 145 3.59 -3.19 -2.04
C ASN A 145 4.45 -2.68 -3.21
N SER A 146 5.38 -3.52 -3.69
CA SER A 146 6.22 -3.25 -4.84
C SER A 146 5.70 -3.83 -6.16
N PHE A 147 4.51 -4.44 -6.18
CA PHE A 147 3.96 -5.17 -7.35
C PHE A 147 4.94 -6.19 -7.91
N ALA A 148 5.40 -7.11 -7.05
CA ALA A 148 6.43 -8.09 -7.39
C ALA A 148 7.73 -7.45 -7.92
N LEU A 149 8.17 -6.38 -7.26
CA LEU A 149 9.38 -5.61 -7.58
C LEU A 149 9.32 -4.87 -8.94
N LYS A 150 8.12 -4.60 -9.47
CA LYS A 150 7.93 -3.87 -10.74
C LYS A 150 7.56 -2.40 -10.55
N SER A 151 7.27 -1.97 -9.35
CA SER A 151 6.91 -0.59 -9.02
C SER A 151 8.12 0.35 -9.22
N SER A 152 7.85 1.59 -9.63
CA SER A 152 8.89 2.61 -9.86
C SER A 152 9.64 3.03 -8.59
N ASN A 153 9.07 2.79 -7.40
CA ASN A 153 9.72 3.04 -6.11
C ASN A 153 10.46 1.82 -5.55
N THR A 154 10.51 0.71 -6.30
CA THR A 154 11.32 -0.44 -5.92
C THR A 154 12.80 -0.06 -5.93
N SER A 155 13.46 -0.26 -4.81
CA SER A 155 14.89 0.01 -4.64
C SER A 155 15.72 -1.27 -4.78
N GLN A 156 17.04 -1.11 -4.93
CA GLN A 156 17.98 -2.23 -4.88
C GLN A 156 17.90 -2.95 -3.52
N ARG A 157 17.64 -2.22 -2.43
CA ARG A 157 17.48 -2.77 -1.09
C ARG A 157 16.27 -3.71 -0.99
N ASP A 158 15.15 -3.38 -1.63
CA ASP A 158 13.96 -4.25 -1.69
C ASP A 158 14.30 -5.59 -2.36
N ILE A 159 15.03 -5.54 -3.47
CA ILE A 159 15.45 -6.74 -4.23
C ILE A 159 16.36 -7.64 -3.39
N GLU A 160 17.36 -7.04 -2.74
CA GLU A 160 18.34 -7.78 -1.91
C GLU A 160 17.68 -8.39 -0.68
N VAL A 161 16.79 -7.64 -0.01
CA VAL A 161 16.09 -8.12 1.18
C VAL A 161 15.09 -9.20 0.82
N ALA A 162 14.33 -9.06 -0.26
CA ALA A 162 13.44 -10.10 -0.73
C ALA A 162 14.19 -11.41 -1.03
N LYS A 163 15.35 -11.32 -1.71
CA LYS A 163 16.20 -12.48 -1.97
C LYS A 163 16.72 -13.11 -0.68
N TRP A 164 17.14 -12.31 0.30
CA TRP A 164 17.56 -12.82 1.59
C TRP A 164 16.44 -13.57 2.30
N LEU A 165 15.20 -13.06 2.26
CA LEU A 165 14.02 -13.72 2.84
C LEU A 165 13.71 -15.06 2.15
N GLU A 166 13.88 -15.16 0.83
CA GLU A 166 13.78 -16.43 0.07
C GLU A 166 14.78 -17.48 0.61
N GLU A 167 15.98 -17.06 1.01
CA GLU A 167 17.01 -17.93 1.61
C GLU A 167 16.64 -18.36 3.04
N GLN A 168 15.91 -17.54 3.81
CA GLN A 168 15.50 -17.85 5.18
C GLN A 168 14.31 -18.84 5.25
N CYS A 169 13.45 -18.87 4.23
CA CYS A 169 12.25 -19.70 4.24
C CYS A 169 11.95 -20.32 2.86
N LYS A 170 12.06 -21.65 2.77
CA LYS A 170 11.85 -22.41 1.52
C LYS A 170 10.39 -22.43 1.03
N GLU A 171 9.43 -22.03 1.85
CA GLU A 171 8.02 -21.95 1.47
C GLU A 171 7.69 -20.69 0.68
N ILE A 172 8.60 -19.72 0.68
CA ILE A 172 8.51 -18.50 -0.12
C ILE A 172 8.74 -18.85 -1.59
N SER A 173 7.85 -18.41 -2.47
CA SER A 173 8.03 -18.55 -3.92
C SER A 173 7.35 -17.43 -4.69
N LYS A 174 7.90 -17.12 -5.88
CA LYS A 174 7.34 -16.10 -6.79
C LYS A 174 6.01 -16.53 -7.41
N GLU A 175 5.75 -17.82 -7.50
CA GLU A 175 4.50 -18.35 -8.01
C GLU A 175 3.33 -18.02 -7.07
N LYS A 176 3.56 -18.11 -5.75
CA LYS A 176 2.54 -17.81 -4.76
C LYS A 176 2.12 -16.34 -4.75
N ILE A 177 2.98 -15.41 -5.15
CA ILE A 177 2.57 -14.01 -5.30
C ILE A 177 1.51 -13.84 -6.39
N LYS A 178 1.57 -14.63 -7.45
CA LYS A 178 0.53 -14.61 -8.50
C LYS A 178 -0.80 -15.15 -7.97
N GLU A 179 -0.76 -16.17 -7.12
CA GLU A 179 -1.97 -16.70 -6.46
C GLU A 179 -2.58 -15.64 -5.52
N ILE A 180 -1.76 -14.94 -4.74
CA ILE A 180 -2.19 -13.84 -3.87
C ILE A 180 -2.82 -12.73 -4.69
N PHE A 181 -2.20 -12.28 -5.79
CA PHE A 181 -2.75 -11.24 -6.65
C PHE A 181 -4.05 -11.66 -7.31
N ARG A 182 -4.19 -12.93 -7.76
CA ARG A 182 -5.46 -13.44 -8.27
C ARG A 182 -6.55 -13.43 -7.22
N ALA A 183 -6.24 -13.90 -6.01
CA ALA A 183 -7.20 -13.92 -4.91
C ALA A 183 -7.63 -12.50 -4.48
N LYS A 184 -6.71 -11.54 -4.48
CA LYS A 184 -6.96 -10.13 -4.21
C LYS A 184 -7.82 -9.47 -5.30
N SER A 185 -7.68 -9.89 -6.55
CA SER A 185 -8.45 -9.37 -7.69
C SER A 185 -9.94 -9.78 -7.68
N ILE A 186 -10.32 -10.72 -6.80
CA ILE A 186 -11.71 -11.13 -6.62
C ILE A 186 -12.35 -10.22 -5.59
N PHE A 187 -13.05 -9.19 -6.05
CA PHE A 187 -13.76 -8.27 -5.15
C PHE A 187 -14.88 -9.00 -4.43
N LYS A 188 -14.92 -8.81 -3.10
CA LYS A 188 -16.01 -9.30 -2.25
C LYS A 188 -17.10 -8.24 -2.07
N ALA A 189 -16.73 -6.98 -2.20
CA ALA A 189 -17.63 -5.83 -2.17
C ALA A 189 -18.09 -5.45 -3.58
N PRO A 190 -19.19 -4.71 -3.73
CA PRO A 190 -19.57 -4.09 -5.00
C PRO A 190 -18.44 -3.23 -5.57
N LEU A 191 -18.27 -3.22 -6.88
CA LEU A 191 -17.23 -2.44 -7.57
C LEU A 191 -17.26 -0.94 -7.17
N LYS A 192 -18.43 -0.42 -6.87
CA LYS A 192 -18.59 0.95 -6.36
C LYS A 192 -17.77 1.20 -5.09
N ASP A 193 -17.79 0.29 -4.14
CA ASP A 193 -17.10 0.45 -2.85
C ASP A 193 -15.58 0.36 -3.04
N GLU A 194 -15.13 -0.47 -3.98
CA GLU A 194 -13.70 -0.58 -4.36
C GLU A 194 -13.19 0.69 -5.05
N VAL A 195 -14.03 1.32 -5.88
CA VAL A 195 -13.69 2.56 -6.61
C VAL A 195 -13.88 3.81 -5.74
N GLU A 196 -14.77 3.80 -4.75
CA GLU A 196 -15.09 4.97 -3.89
C GLU A 196 -13.92 5.43 -3.02
N ALA A 197 -12.90 4.59 -2.83
CA ALA A 197 -11.65 4.96 -2.16
C ALA A 197 -10.81 5.96 -2.98
N VAL A 198 -11.44 7.05 -3.42
CA VAL A 198 -10.84 8.10 -4.26
C VAL A 198 -10.35 9.27 -3.42
N ILE A 199 -9.24 9.87 -3.86
CA ILE A 199 -8.68 11.06 -3.22
C ILE A 199 -9.13 12.29 -4.02
N PRO A 200 -9.94 13.20 -3.43
CA PRO A 200 -10.32 14.44 -4.09
C PRO A 200 -9.09 15.29 -4.42
N LEU A 201 -9.01 15.77 -5.64
CA LEU A 201 -7.92 16.60 -6.15
C LEU A 201 -8.48 17.87 -6.78
N LYS A 202 -7.66 18.92 -6.77
CA LYS A 202 -7.93 20.14 -7.53
C LYS A 202 -6.78 20.42 -8.48
N CYS A 203 -7.06 20.42 -9.78
CA CYS A 203 -6.09 20.70 -10.84
C CYS A 203 -6.44 22.01 -11.53
N GLY A 204 -5.92 23.13 -11.02
CA GLY A 204 -6.41 24.47 -11.38
C GLY A 204 -7.84 24.63 -10.88
N ASP A 205 -8.76 25.00 -11.80
CA ASP A 205 -10.20 25.10 -11.48
C ASP A 205 -10.94 23.76 -11.60
N ILE A 206 -10.28 22.72 -12.13
CA ILE A 206 -10.87 21.39 -12.33
C ILE A 206 -10.86 20.62 -11.02
N ARG A 207 -12.05 20.24 -10.56
CA ARG A 207 -12.24 19.33 -9.43
C ARG A 207 -12.27 17.90 -9.94
N MET A 208 -11.30 17.10 -9.54
CA MET A 208 -11.13 15.75 -10.07
C MET A 208 -10.76 14.74 -9.02
N THR A 209 -10.73 13.49 -9.43
CA THR A 209 -10.19 12.40 -8.62
C THR A 209 -9.55 11.32 -9.48
N VAL A 210 -8.66 10.53 -8.85
CA VAL A 210 -8.05 9.34 -9.44
C VAL A 210 -8.30 8.17 -8.50
N GLY A 211 -9.08 7.20 -8.97
CA GLY A 211 -9.22 5.89 -8.33
C GLY A 211 -8.10 4.94 -8.75
N GLN A 212 -7.89 3.84 -8.01
CA GLN A 212 -6.97 2.77 -8.38
C GLN A 212 -7.60 1.42 -8.11
N LEU A 213 -7.51 0.53 -9.08
CA LEU A 213 -7.85 -0.88 -8.96
C LEU A 213 -6.61 -1.72 -9.26
N GLU A 214 -6.43 -2.79 -8.51
CA GLU A 214 -5.34 -3.74 -8.66
C GLU A 214 -5.92 -5.08 -9.11
N ILE A 215 -5.73 -5.40 -10.38
CA ILE A 215 -6.42 -6.48 -11.08
C ILE A 215 -5.39 -7.45 -11.69
N VAL A 216 -5.79 -8.68 -11.87
CA VAL A 216 -5.12 -9.65 -12.74
C VAL A 216 -5.94 -9.79 -14.00
N ASP A 217 -5.31 -9.82 -15.18
CA ASP A 217 -5.96 -9.80 -16.49
C ASP A 217 -6.83 -8.55 -16.70
N ALA A 218 -6.24 -7.36 -16.51
CA ALA A 218 -6.94 -6.07 -16.48
C ALA A 218 -7.75 -5.77 -17.75
N GLU A 219 -7.27 -6.15 -18.94
CA GLU A 219 -8.00 -5.97 -20.20
C GLU A 219 -9.29 -6.81 -20.22
N LYS A 220 -9.22 -8.07 -19.78
CA LYS A 220 -10.38 -8.95 -19.65
C LYS A 220 -11.38 -8.40 -18.65
N PHE A 221 -10.90 -7.97 -17.49
CA PHE A 221 -11.73 -7.32 -16.46
C PHE A 221 -12.48 -6.12 -17.02
N ILE A 222 -11.80 -5.23 -17.74
CA ILE A 222 -12.44 -4.06 -18.36
C ILE A 222 -13.47 -4.49 -19.41
N ALA A 223 -13.17 -5.48 -20.25
CA ALA A 223 -14.10 -5.95 -21.24
C ALA A 223 -15.39 -6.52 -20.62
N GLU A 224 -15.28 -7.20 -19.48
CA GLU A 224 -16.42 -7.79 -18.78
C GLU A 224 -17.20 -6.77 -17.92
N LYS A 225 -16.53 -5.74 -17.40
CA LYS A 225 -17.07 -4.80 -16.40
C LYS A 225 -17.21 -3.37 -16.90
N LYS A 226 -17.03 -3.11 -18.19
CA LYS A 226 -16.99 -1.77 -18.76
C LYS A 226 -18.23 -0.94 -18.43
N GLU A 227 -19.40 -1.48 -18.62
CA GLU A 227 -20.67 -0.77 -18.36
C GLU A 227 -20.80 -0.45 -16.85
N GLU A 228 -20.49 -1.41 -15.98
CA GLU A 228 -20.50 -1.21 -14.54
C GLU A 228 -19.49 -0.15 -14.09
N LEU A 229 -18.29 -0.12 -14.69
CA LEU A 229 -17.28 0.92 -14.44
C LEU A 229 -17.79 2.31 -14.83
N ILE A 230 -18.44 2.43 -15.99
CA ILE A 230 -19.02 3.70 -16.47
C ILE A 230 -20.13 4.16 -15.52
N GLU A 231 -21.04 3.26 -15.10
CA GLU A 231 -22.12 3.58 -14.16
C GLU A 231 -21.60 4.06 -12.82
N VAL A 232 -20.63 3.34 -12.23
CA VAL A 232 -19.98 3.70 -10.97
C VAL A 232 -19.29 5.06 -11.06
N CYS A 233 -18.50 5.28 -12.10
CA CYS A 233 -17.81 6.56 -12.30
C CYS A 233 -18.80 7.71 -12.48
N THR A 234 -19.87 7.51 -13.24
CA THR A 234 -20.93 8.51 -13.46
C THR A 234 -21.62 8.88 -12.16
N TYR A 235 -21.95 7.87 -11.34
CA TYR A 235 -22.50 8.07 -10.00
C TYR A 235 -21.56 8.91 -9.11
N LEU A 236 -20.26 8.56 -9.04
CA LEU A 236 -19.29 9.26 -8.22
C LEU A 236 -19.06 10.71 -8.71
N ILE A 237 -18.99 10.93 -10.01
CA ILE A 237 -18.92 12.28 -10.62
C ILE A 237 -20.11 13.11 -10.17
N GLY A 238 -21.33 12.60 -10.28
CA GLY A 238 -22.54 13.31 -9.88
C GLY A 238 -22.61 13.58 -8.36
N ARG A 239 -22.31 12.56 -7.54
CA ARG A 239 -22.37 12.64 -6.08
C ARG A 239 -21.39 13.66 -5.50
N PHE A 240 -20.14 13.64 -5.99
CA PHE A 240 -19.08 14.49 -5.48
C PHE A 240 -18.83 15.74 -6.31
N LYS A 241 -19.59 15.92 -7.38
CA LYS A 241 -19.47 17.07 -8.33
C LYS A 241 -18.05 17.20 -8.88
N TYR A 242 -17.47 16.09 -9.34
CA TYR A 242 -16.21 16.12 -10.06
C TYR A 242 -16.42 16.53 -11.50
N ASP A 243 -15.47 17.31 -12.04
CA ASP A 243 -15.42 17.64 -13.49
C ASP A 243 -14.88 16.44 -14.29
N CYS A 244 -13.97 15.67 -13.71
CA CYS A 244 -13.47 14.43 -14.29
C CYS A 244 -13.05 13.40 -13.23
N LEU A 245 -13.06 12.13 -13.62
CA LEU A 245 -12.66 10.99 -12.80
C LEU A 245 -11.88 10.00 -13.66
N ILE A 246 -10.68 9.65 -13.21
CA ILE A 246 -9.83 8.65 -13.86
C ILE A 246 -9.76 7.43 -12.96
N ILE A 247 -9.93 6.22 -13.51
CA ILE A 247 -9.59 4.98 -12.81
C ILE A 247 -8.27 4.46 -13.37
N ASN A 248 -7.26 4.38 -12.51
CA ASN A 248 -6.01 3.73 -12.83
C ASN A 248 -6.12 2.24 -12.51
N ILE A 249 -6.16 1.39 -13.51
CA ILE A 249 -6.26 -0.06 -13.36
C ILE A 249 -4.87 -0.65 -13.58
N ILE A 250 -4.31 -1.25 -12.53
CA ILE A 250 -2.98 -1.88 -12.56
C ILE A 250 -3.16 -3.37 -12.81
N ASP A 251 -2.56 -3.88 -13.89
CA ASP A 251 -2.37 -5.32 -14.04
C ASP A 251 -1.17 -5.77 -13.21
N THR A 252 -1.45 -6.40 -12.09
CA THR A 252 -0.43 -6.75 -11.09
C THR A 252 0.52 -7.84 -11.55
N ILE A 253 0.06 -8.76 -12.43
CA ILE A 253 0.89 -9.81 -13.02
C ILE A 253 1.54 -9.32 -14.31
N GLY A 254 0.78 -8.65 -15.17
CA GLY A 254 1.28 -8.08 -16.43
C GLY A 254 2.35 -7.01 -16.21
N GLY A 255 2.22 -6.23 -15.12
CA GLY A 255 3.18 -5.17 -14.78
C GLY A 255 3.01 -3.91 -15.64
N TYR A 256 1.77 -3.61 -16.04
CA TYR A 256 1.39 -2.42 -16.79
C TYR A 256 0.14 -1.78 -16.16
N SER A 257 -0.25 -0.62 -16.62
CA SER A 257 -1.46 0.05 -16.13
C SER A 257 -2.33 0.57 -17.27
N ILE A 258 -3.63 0.70 -16.98
CA ILE A 258 -4.62 1.22 -17.90
C ILE A 258 -5.30 2.41 -17.24
N LEU A 259 -5.34 3.55 -17.92
CA LEU A 259 -6.20 4.66 -17.53
C LEU A 259 -7.58 4.42 -18.15
N PHE A 260 -8.58 4.26 -17.33
CA PHE A 260 -9.96 4.17 -17.74
C PHE A 260 -10.64 5.54 -17.59
N SER A 261 -11.31 5.95 -18.66
CA SER A 261 -12.07 7.21 -18.73
C SER A 261 -13.55 6.91 -18.96
N PRO A 262 -14.45 7.40 -18.10
CA PRO A 262 -15.88 7.12 -18.24
C PRO A 262 -16.59 7.99 -19.28
N ASN A 263 -16.02 9.13 -19.68
CA ASN A 263 -16.70 10.11 -20.53
C ASN A 263 -15.72 11.07 -21.26
N GLU A 264 -16.25 11.79 -22.24
CA GLU A 264 -15.50 12.73 -23.09
C GLU A 264 -14.80 13.87 -22.29
N ASN A 265 -15.35 14.34 -21.18
CA ASN A 265 -14.71 15.38 -20.37
C ASN A 265 -13.40 14.86 -19.76
N THR A 266 -13.42 13.61 -19.29
CA THR A 266 -12.23 12.94 -18.76
C THR A 266 -11.24 12.63 -19.88
N ASP A 267 -11.71 12.21 -21.07
CA ASP A 267 -10.86 12.01 -22.26
C ASP A 267 -10.09 13.28 -22.61
N LYS A 268 -10.81 14.39 -22.72
CA LYS A 268 -10.22 15.69 -23.00
C LYS A 268 -9.19 16.09 -21.93
N PHE A 269 -9.51 15.89 -20.66
CA PHE A 269 -8.58 16.18 -19.57
C PHE A 269 -7.30 15.35 -19.69
N ILE A 270 -7.41 14.04 -19.95
CA ILE A 270 -6.26 13.15 -20.11
C ILE A 270 -5.40 13.58 -21.31
N LYS A 271 -6.03 13.92 -22.44
CA LYS A 271 -5.34 14.41 -23.63
C LYS A 271 -4.61 15.73 -23.37
N ASP A 272 -5.28 16.69 -22.74
CA ASP A 272 -4.73 18.03 -22.48
C ASP A 272 -3.58 18.01 -21.45
N LYS A 273 -3.61 17.08 -20.49
CA LYS A 273 -2.63 17.02 -19.40
C LYS A 273 -1.49 16.05 -19.66
N PHE A 274 -1.77 14.90 -20.22
CA PHE A 274 -0.78 13.84 -20.41
C PHE A 274 -0.41 13.58 -21.87
N GLY A 275 -1.15 14.17 -22.84
CA GLY A 275 -0.95 13.92 -24.25
C GLY A 275 -1.44 12.55 -24.71
N TYR A 276 -2.19 11.83 -23.87
CA TYR A 276 -2.66 10.48 -24.17
C TYR A 276 -3.99 10.50 -24.90
N GLU A 277 -4.13 9.65 -25.92
CA GLU A 277 -5.40 9.47 -26.65
C GLU A 277 -6.18 8.27 -26.09
N ILE A 278 -7.38 8.54 -25.59
CA ILE A 278 -8.28 7.52 -25.10
C ILE A 278 -8.99 6.86 -26.31
N LYS A 279 -9.00 5.53 -26.35
CA LYS A 279 -9.75 4.74 -27.33
C LYS A 279 -10.59 3.72 -26.59
N ASN A 280 -11.89 3.66 -26.90
CA ASN A 280 -12.82 2.74 -26.22
C ASN A 280 -12.79 2.84 -24.68
N ASN A 281 -12.72 4.06 -24.15
CA ASN A 281 -12.61 4.39 -22.73
C ASN A 281 -11.26 4.08 -22.07
N ILE A 282 -10.24 3.63 -22.79
CA ILE A 282 -8.95 3.24 -22.20
C ILE A 282 -7.75 3.87 -22.89
N TYR A 283 -6.67 4.05 -22.12
CA TYR A 283 -5.30 4.23 -22.59
C TYR A 283 -4.41 3.22 -21.87
N VAL A 284 -3.71 2.38 -22.61
CA VAL A 284 -2.79 1.37 -22.06
C VAL A 284 -1.39 1.97 -21.94
N ASN A 285 -0.91 2.04 -20.71
CA ASN A 285 0.47 2.41 -20.43
C ASN A 285 1.32 1.12 -20.35
N SER A 286 2.37 1.02 -21.14
CA SER A 286 3.26 -0.15 -21.17
C SER A 286 4.06 -0.38 -19.88
N LYS A 287 4.00 0.55 -18.94
CA LYS A 287 4.65 0.47 -17.62
C LYS A 287 3.59 0.50 -16.53
N LEU A 288 3.94 -0.10 -15.40
CA LEU A 288 3.15 0.02 -14.18
C LEU A 288 3.31 1.44 -13.62
N VAL A 289 2.20 2.17 -13.56
CA VAL A 289 2.11 3.52 -12.99
C VAL A 289 1.12 3.48 -11.84
N GLN A 290 1.51 3.94 -10.67
CA GLN A 290 0.62 4.00 -9.51
C GLN A 290 -0.13 5.33 -9.47
N ARG A 291 -1.30 5.33 -8.80
CA ARG A 291 -2.10 6.55 -8.56
C ARG A 291 -1.27 7.71 -7.99
N LYS A 292 -0.36 7.42 -7.04
CA LYS A 292 0.52 8.44 -6.44
C LYS A 292 1.43 9.14 -7.46
N GLU A 293 1.85 8.43 -8.52
CA GLU A 293 2.69 8.99 -9.59
C GLU A 293 1.86 9.88 -10.52
N ILE A 294 0.61 9.47 -10.83
CA ILE A 294 -0.33 10.30 -11.60
C ILE A 294 -0.60 11.59 -10.84
N ILE A 295 -0.88 11.50 -9.53
CA ILE A 295 -1.13 12.67 -8.67
C ILE A 295 0.11 13.57 -8.59
N LYS A 296 1.31 12.98 -8.44
CA LYS A 296 2.57 13.73 -8.42
C LYS A 296 2.78 14.50 -9.74
N SER A 297 2.54 13.83 -10.87
CA SER A 297 2.65 14.47 -12.20
C SER A 297 1.68 15.63 -12.36
N LEU A 298 0.42 15.48 -11.93
CA LEU A 298 -0.58 16.55 -11.95
C LEU A 298 -0.16 17.75 -11.09
N ASN A 299 0.36 17.51 -9.87
CA ASN A 299 0.82 18.56 -8.97
C ASN A 299 2.03 19.33 -9.55
N LEU A 300 2.97 18.64 -10.20
CA LEU A 300 4.11 19.27 -10.87
C LEU A 300 3.68 20.16 -12.04
N MET A 301 2.71 19.72 -12.84
CA MET A 301 2.16 20.52 -13.93
C MET A 301 1.48 21.81 -13.45
N LEU A 302 0.93 21.79 -12.23
CA LEU A 302 0.33 22.97 -11.60
C LEU A 302 1.37 23.94 -11.05
N ALA A 303 2.45 23.43 -10.48
CA ALA A 303 3.53 24.25 -9.92
C ALA A 303 4.27 25.02 -11.01
N ASN A 304 4.43 24.43 -12.20
CA ASN A 304 5.13 25.04 -13.34
C ASN A 304 4.29 26.07 -14.12
N LYS A 305 3.03 26.32 -13.72
CA LYS A 305 2.14 27.35 -14.33
C LYS A 305 2.03 28.63 -13.50
N LYS A 306 2.75 28.72 -12.39
CA LYS A 306 2.94 29.95 -11.59
C LYS A 306 4.27 30.58 -11.93
#